data_d60e7c5fdb982ca84fd773de8778dfc0
#
_entry.id   d60e7c5fdb982ca84fd773de8778dfc0
#
_cell.length_a   1.000
_cell.length_b   1.000
_cell.length_c   1.000
_cell.angle_alpha   90.00
_cell.angle_beta   90.00
_cell.angle_gamma   90.00
#
_symmetry.space_group_name_H-M   'P 1'
#
loop_
_entity.id
_entity.type
_entity.pdbx_description
1 polymer ?
#
loop_
_entity_poly.entity_id
_entity_poly.type
_entity_poly.pdbx_seq_one_letter_code
_entity_poly.pdbx_strand_id
1 'polypeptide(L)'
;MKTYLPIILLMIALPAAAHHGTGISYDLSKLVSAKGVVVKYAWSNPHSQLYFDVKDDQGNVEHWSAEMNAPTNLERAGFTRSQMLNFFKPGAEVTVYGFRSKAGAPVVVFSRAVLTDGREFKSQGGPGQIE
;
A
#
# COMPACT_ATOMS: atom_id res chain seq x y z
N MET A 1 23.70 55.54 22.49
CA MET A 1 23.28 54.14 22.86
C MET A 1 22.31 53.65 21.83
N LYS A 2 22.70 52.65 21.05
CA LYS A 2 21.81 52.02 20.05
C LYS A 2 21.19 50.78 20.68
N THR A 3 19.92 50.83 20.97
CA THR A 3 19.13 49.72 21.52
C THR A 3 18.76 48.80 20.37
N TYR A 4 19.33 47.57 20.32
CA TYR A 4 18.94 46.52 19.41
C TYR A 4 17.74 45.77 20.02
N LEU A 5 16.59 45.86 19.38
CA LEU A 5 15.39 45.10 19.76
C LEU A 5 15.53 43.70 19.13
N PRO A 6 15.54 42.61 19.92
CA PRO A 6 15.59 41.27 19.33
C PRO A 6 14.22 40.93 18.71
N ILE A 7 14.20 40.71 17.43
CA ILE A 7 13.02 40.13 16.72
C ILE A 7 12.97 38.66 17.09
N ILE A 8 12.05 38.30 18.00
CA ILE A 8 11.73 36.88 18.28
C ILE A 8 10.85 36.39 17.14
N LEU A 9 11.46 35.63 16.22
CA LEU A 9 10.74 34.93 15.16
C LEU A 9 10.00 33.74 15.78
N LEU A 10 8.71 33.90 16.05
CA LEU A 10 7.83 32.85 16.55
C LEU A 10 7.55 31.84 15.38
N MET A 11 8.31 30.77 15.34
CA MET A 11 8.01 29.65 14.43
C MET A 11 6.73 28.95 14.92
N ILE A 12 5.61 29.26 14.28
CA ILE A 12 4.36 28.52 14.44
C ILE A 12 4.55 27.20 13.71
N ALA A 13 4.85 26.13 14.44
CA ALA A 13 4.79 24.78 13.92
C ALA A 13 3.32 24.41 13.68
N LEU A 14 2.87 24.50 12.43
CA LEU A 14 1.57 23.97 12.04
C LEU A 14 1.65 22.45 12.15
N PRO A 15 0.75 21.78 12.89
CA PRO A 15 0.68 20.34 12.85
C PRO A 15 0.29 19.93 11.43
N ALA A 16 1.21 19.29 10.70
CA ALA A 16 0.89 18.63 9.45
C ALA A 16 0.02 17.43 9.80
N ALA A 17 -1.31 17.58 9.68
CA ALA A 17 -2.26 16.50 9.79
C ALA A 17 -2.11 15.58 8.54
N ALA A 18 -1.09 14.72 8.57
CA ALA A 18 -0.81 13.76 7.52
C ALA A 18 -1.54 12.41 7.72
N HIS A 19 -2.69 12.43 8.39
CA HIS A 19 -3.58 11.27 8.45
C HIS A 19 -4.63 11.36 7.34
N HIS A 20 -4.22 11.05 6.11
CA HIS A 20 -5.18 10.76 5.06
C HIS A 20 -5.75 9.37 5.32
N GLY A 21 -6.95 9.30 5.90
CA GLY A 21 -7.65 8.03 6.08
C GLY A 21 -7.85 7.32 4.74
N THR A 22 -7.70 6.01 4.73
CA THR A 22 -7.83 5.15 3.53
C THR A 22 -9.11 5.45 2.73
N GLY A 23 -10.23 5.73 3.41
CA GLY A 23 -11.51 6.06 2.78
C GLY A 23 -11.53 7.38 1.99
N ILE A 24 -10.55 8.28 2.17
CA ILE A 24 -10.41 9.49 1.36
C ILE A 24 -9.88 9.14 -0.03
N SER A 25 -8.90 8.25 -0.10
CA SER A 25 -8.15 7.93 -1.32
C SER A 25 -8.70 6.76 -2.11
N TYR A 26 -9.40 5.82 -1.44
CA TYR A 26 -9.88 4.57 -2.03
C TYR A 26 -11.40 4.42 -1.96
N ASP A 27 -11.98 3.78 -2.98
CA ASP A 27 -13.41 3.43 -2.99
C ASP A 27 -13.64 2.11 -2.24
N LEU A 28 -13.93 2.23 -0.95
CA LEU A 28 -14.15 1.07 -0.08
C LEU A 28 -15.50 0.35 -0.30
N SER A 29 -16.36 0.88 -1.18
CA SER A 29 -17.65 0.26 -1.50
C SER A 29 -17.54 -0.87 -2.52
N LYS A 30 -16.42 -0.92 -3.29
CA LYS A 30 -16.27 -1.85 -4.40
C LYS A 30 -14.91 -2.56 -4.37
N LEU A 31 -14.96 -3.84 -4.00
CA LEU A 31 -13.81 -4.72 -4.12
C LEU A 31 -13.56 -5.03 -5.60
N VAL A 32 -12.32 -4.86 -6.05
CA VAL A 32 -11.86 -5.22 -7.39
C VAL A 32 -10.82 -6.32 -7.31
N SER A 33 -10.57 -7.01 -8.42
CA SER A 33 -9.49 -7.97 -8.55
C SER A 33 -8.66 -7.69 -9.80
N ALA A 34 -7.35 -7.92 -9.71
CA ALA A 34 -6.43 -7.84 -10.82
C ALA A 34 -5.48 -9.04 -10.80
N LYS A 35 -5.41 -9.77 -11.93
CA LYS A 35 -4.47 -10.87 -12.10
C LYS A 35 -3.23 -10.37 -12.80
N GLY A 36 -2.06 -10.65 -12.24
CA GLY A 36 -0.81 -10.18 -12.79
C GLY A 36 0.40 -10.99 -12.32
N VAL A 37 1.58 -10.46 -12.62
CA VAL A 37 2.87 -11.04 -12.25
C VAL A 37 3.58 -10.09 -11.30
N VAL A 38 4.05 -10.61 -10.17
CA VAL A 38 4.79 -9.83 -9.18
C VAL A 38 6.08 -9.29 -9.79
N VAL A 39 6.25 -8.00 -9.71
CA VAL A 39 7.50 -7.31 -10.07
C VAL A 39 8.39 -7.16 -8.84
N LYS A 40 7.80 -6.70 -7.72
CA LYS A 40 8.55 -6.39 -6.50
C LYS A 40 7.61 -6.30 -5.31
N TYR A 41 8.08 -6.75 -4.16
CA TYR A 41 7.48 -6.44 -2.87
C TYR A 41 8.45 -5.56 -2.05
N ALA A 42 7.97 -4.40 -1.64
CA ALA A 42 8.74 -3.46 -0.82
C ALA A 42 8.28 -3.55 0.64
N TRP A 43 9.15 -4.02 1.52
CA TRP A 43 8.98 -4.00 2.96
C TRP A 43 9.45 -2.64 3.49
N SER A 44 8.57 -1.66 3.54
CA SER A 44 8.90 -0.26 3.81
C SER A 44 7.86 0.45 4.66
N ASN A 45 8.28 1.50 5.36
CA ASN A 45 7.43 2.43 6.08
C ASN A 45 7.04 3.62 5.17
N PRO A 46 5.87 4.24 5.36
CA PRO A 46 4.82 3.91 6.33
C PRO A 46 3.99 2.68 5.96
N HIS A 47 4.03 2.24 4.71
CA HIS A 47 3.27 1.12 4.17
C HIS A 47 4.15 0.23 3.32
N SER A 48 4.00 -1.09 3.47
CA SER A 48 4.56 -2.04 2.51
C SER A 48 3.80 -1.95 1.19
N GLN A 49 4.48 -2.21 0.07
CA GLN A 49 3.91 -2.09 -1.27
C GLN A 49 4.18 -3.34 -2.10
N LEU A 50 3.15 -3.86 -2.73
CA LEU A 50 3.27 -4.88 -3.76
C LEU A 50 3.16 -4.21 -5.13
N TYR A 51 4.14 -4.43 -6.01
CA TYR A 51 4.14 -3.99 -7.40
C TYR A 51 3.97 -5.20 -8.31
N PHE A 52 3.04 -5.14 -9.24
CA PHE A 52 2.75 -6.23 -10.17
C PHE A 52 2.26 -5.71 -11.51
N ASP A 53 2.55 -6.46 -12.55
CA ASP A 53 2.17 -6.14 -13.92
C ASP A 53 0.91 -6.91 -14.31
N VAL A 54 -0.08 -6.19 -14.83
CA VAL A 54 -1.32 -6.74 -15.36
C VAL A 54 -1.28 -6.61 -16.86
N LYS A 55 -1.55 -7.71 -17.59
CA LYS A 55 -1.71 -7.70 -19.03
C LYS A 55 -3.19 -7.70 -19.40
N ASP A 56 -3.56 -6.86 -20.35
CA ASP A 56 -4.87 -6.92 -20.98
C ASP A 56 -4.92 -8.01 -22.07
N ASP A 57 -6.09 -8.21 -22.64
CA ASP A 57 -6.31 -9.20 -23.69
C ASP A 57 -5.56 -8.91 -25.01
N GLN A 58 -5.07 -7.68 -25.17
CA GLN A 58 -4.27 -7.23 -26.31
C GLN A 58 -2.76 -7.35 -26.04
N GLY A 59 -2.37 -7.73 -24.81
CA GLY A 59 -0.99 -7.88 -24.39
C GLY A 59 -0.34 -6.58 -23.88
N ASN A 60 -1.08 -5.47 -23.75
CA ASN A 60 -0.57 -4.27 -23.13
C ASN A 60 -0.38 -4.49 -21.63
N VAL A 61 0.69 -3.93 -21.09
CA VAL A 61 1.05 -4.06 -19.68
C VAL A 61 0.66 -2.78 -18.95
N GLU A 62 -0.11 -2.93 -17.88
CA GLU A 62 -0.39 -1.88 -16.91
C GLU A 62 0.34 -2.18 -15.59
N HIS A 63 1.10 -1.21 -15.09
CA HIS A 63 1.85 -1.34 -13.83
C HIS A 63 0.94 -1.01 -12.65
N TRP A 64 0.64 -2.01 -11.84
CA TRP A 64 -0.22 -1.89 -10.67
C TRP A 64 0.58 -1.87 -9.37
N SER A 65 0.01 -1.24 -8.36
CA SER A 65 0.51 -1.38 -6.99
C SER A 65 -0.63 -1.64 -6.00
N ALA A 66 -0.30 -2.36 -4.93
CA ALA A 66 -1.19 -2.58 -3.81
C ALA A 66 -0.53 -2.07 -2.52
N GLU A 67 -1.17 -1.11 -1.87
CA GLU A 67 -0.76 -0.57 -0.58
C GLU A 67 -1.18 -1.54 0.52
N MET A 68 -0.23 -1.92 1.37
CA MET A 68 -0.40 -2.90 2.44
C MET A 68 -0.05 -2.29 3.79
N ASN A 69 -0.27 -3.04 4.86
CA ASN A 69 0.06 -2.60 6.21
C ASN A 69 1.54 -2.26 6.38
N ALA A 70 1.82 -1.39 7.35
CA ALA A 70 3.19 -1.10 7.78
C ALA A 70 3.92 -2.37 8.24
N PRO A 71 5.25 -2.48 8.07
CA PRO A 71 6.05 -3.58 8.56
C PRO A 71 5.76 -3.98 10.01
N THR A 72 5.66 -2.99 10.90
CA THR A 72 5.37 -3.24 12.33
C THR A 72 4.01 -3.90 12.58
N ASN A 73 3.00 -3.59 11.77
CA ASN A 73 1.68 -4.20 11.89
C ASN A 73 1.68 -5.62 11.35
N LEU A 74 2.41 -5.88 10.26
CA LEU A 74 2.60 -7.22 9.73
C LEU A 74 3.35 -8.12 10.72
N GLU A 75 4.41 -7.62 11.36
CA GLU A 75 5.16 -8.34 12.39
C GLU A 75 4.30 -8.67 13.62
N ARG A 76 3.49 -7.72 14.10
CA ARG A 76 2.53 -7.98 15.19
C ARG A 76 1.49 -9.04 14.82
N ALA A 77 1.13 -9.13 13.56
CA ALA A 77 0.24 -10.16 13.02
C ALA A 77 0.94 -11.51 12.78
N GLY A 78 2.24 -11.60 13.07
CA GLY A 78 3.03 -12.83 12.95
C GLY A 78 3.71 -13.04 11.59
N PHE A 79 3.75 -12.02 10.73
CA PHE A 79 4.39 -12.11 9.42
C PHE A 79 5.77 -11.47 9.44
N THR A 80 6.79 -12.24 9.10
CA THR A 80 8.15 -11.73 8.97
C THR A 80 8.42 -11.17 7.57
N ARG A 81 9.40 -10.28 7.49
CA ARG A 81 9.89 -9.77 6.19
C ARG A 81 10.24 -10.90 5.22
N SER A 82 10.94 -11.93 5.70
CA SER A 82 11.35 -13.07 4.88
C SER A 82 10.15 -13.85 4.32
N GLN A 83 9.13 -14.09 5.14
CA GLN A 83 7.90 -14.76 4.69
C GLN A 83 7.18 -13.95 3.61
N MET A 84 7.06 -12.64 3.77
CA MET A 84 6.40 -11.78 2.80
C MET A 84 7.16 -11.69 1.48
N LEU A 85 8.49 -11.54 1.52
CA LEU A 85 9.35 -11.56 0.34
C LEU A 85 9.32 -12.92 -0.37
N ASN A 86 9.17 -14.02 0.37
CA ASN A 86 9.05 -15.36 -0.21
C ASN A 86 7.67 -15.60 -0.81
N PHE A 87 6.60 -15.06 -0.22
CA PHE A 87 5.24 -15.16 -0.75
C PHE A 87 5.09 -14.35 -2.04
N PHE A 88 5.55 -13.11 -2.04
CA PHE A 88 5.51 -12.20 -3.18
C PHE A 88 6.85 -12.18 -3.95
N LYS A 89 7.32 -13.33 -4.39
CA LYS A 89 8.54 -13.40 -5.21
C LYS A 89 8.34 -12.73 -6.57
N PRO A 90 9.32 -11.96 -7.06
CA PRO A 90 9.32 -11.52 -8.46
C PRO A 90 9.08 -12.68 -9.42
N GLY A 91 8.20 -12.48 -10.39
CA GLY A 91 7.80 -13.51 -11.36
C GLY A 91 6.65 -14.43 -10.92
N ALA A 92 6.22 -14.37 -9.66
CA ALA A 92 5.06 -15.16 -9.22
C ALA A 92 3.77 -14.60 -9.84
N GLU A 93 2.91 -15.48 -10.36
CA GLU A 93 1.56 -15.09 -10.76
C GLU A 93 0.67 -14.94 -9.53
N VAL A 94 -0.07 -13.83 -9.48
CA VAL A 94 -0.91 -13.48 -8.35
C VAL A 94 -2.23 -12.88 -8.82
N THR A 95 -3.31 -13.19 -8.10
CA THR A 95 -4.56 -12.42 -8.17
C THR A 95 -4.66 -11.57 -6.91
N VAL A 96 -4.61 -10.26 -7.08
CA VAL A 96 -4.72 -9.28 -6.00
C VAL A 96 -6.14 -8.77 -5.92
N TYR A 97 -6.70 -8.74 -4.73
CA TYR A 97 -8.01 -8.15 -4.42
C TYR A 97 -7.78 -6.93 -3.53
N GLY A 98 -8.48 -5.86 -3.83
CA GLY A 98 -8.37 -4.62 -3.07
C GLY A 98 -9.40 -3.60 -3.49
N PHE A 99 -9.29 -2.41 -2.91
CA PHE A 99 -10.19 -1.28 -3.19
C PHE A 99 -9.43 -0.25 -4.00
N ARG A 100 -9.97 0.10 -5.17
CA ARG A 100 -9.28 0.94 -6.14
C ARG A 100 -9.21 2.39 -5.70
N SER A 101 -8.14 3.07 -6.09
CA SER A 101 -8.01 4.53 -5.96
C SER A 101 -9.18 5.25 -6.62
N LYS A 102 -9.78 6.22 -5.92
CA LYS A 102 -10.83 7.10 -6.45
C LYS A 102 -10.35 7.98 -7.60
N ALA A 103 -9.04 8.23 -7.67
CA ALA A 103 -8.42 8.96 -8.77
C ALA A 103 -8.32 8.16 -10.07
N GLY A 104 -8.72 6.87 -10.07
CA GLY A 104 -8.68 6.00 -11.24
C GLY A 104 -7.29 5.40 -11.56
N ALA A 105 -6.28 5.72 -10.78
CA ALA A 105 -4.94 5.13 -10.92
C ALA A 105 -4.96 3.60 -10.71
N PRO A 106 -4.00 2.84 -11.30
CA PRO A 106 -3.86 1.40 -11.11
C PRO A 106 -3.24 1.08 -9.74
N VAL A 107 -3.87 1.59 -8.70
CA VAL A 107 -3.48 1.43 -7.30
C VAL A 107 -4.67 0.95 -6.50
N VAL A 108 -4.45 -0.04 -5.63
CA VAL A 108 -5.45 -0.53 -4.69
C VAL A 108 -4.92 -0.47 -3.26
N VAL A 109 -5.81 -0.28 -2.30
CA VAL A 109 -5.53 -0.70 -0.93
C VAL A 109 -5.81 -2.20 -0.84
N PHE A 110 -4.83 -2.93 -0.34
CA PHE A 110 -4.80 -4.39 -0.35
C PHE A 110 -5.85 -4.99 0.58
N SER A 111 -6.52 -6.03 0.11
CA SER A 111 -7.41 -6.88 0.92
C SER A 111 -6.86 -8.30 1.04
N ARG A 112 -6.60 -8.96 -0.08
CA ARG A 112 -6.02 -10.30 -0.13
C ARG A 112 -5.33 -10.58 -1.46
N ALA A 113 -4.46 -11.57 -1.47
CA ALA A 113 -3.84 -12.09 -2.67
C ALA A 113 -3.88 -13.62 -2.69
N VAL A 114 -4.04 -14.18 -3.89
CA VAL A 114 -4.02 -15.63 -4.13
C VAL A 114 -2.97 -15.93 -5.19
N LEU A 115 -2.05 -16.83 -4.88
CA LEU A 115 -1.07 -17.35 -5.82
C LEU A 115 -1.66 -18.49 -6.66
N THR A 116 -1.06 -18.81 -7.79
CA THR A 116 -1.52 -19.90 -8.67
C THR A 116 -1.46 -21.29 -8.02
N ASP A 117 -0.63 -21.47 -7.00
CA ASP A 117 -0.54 -22.70 -6.20
C ASP A 117 -1.62 -22.81 -5.11
N GLY A 118 -2.52 -21.82 -5.02
CA GLY A 118 -3.63 -21.77 -4.07
C GLY A 118 -3.28 -21.17 -2.72
N ARG A 119 -2.03 -20.79 -2.45
CA ARG A 119 -1.68 -20.07 -1.23
C ARG A 119 -2.33 -18.69 -1.22
N GLU A 120 -2.87 -18.31 -0.08
CA GLU A 120 -3.56 -17.04 0.12
C GLU A 120 -2.91 -16.23 1.24
N PHE A 121 -2.81 -14.92 1.03
CA PHE A 121 -2.46 -13.94 2.05
C PHE A 121 -3.61 -12.94 2.18
N LYS A 122 -4.07 -12.72 3.42
CA LYS A 122 -5.13 -11.74 3.74
C LYS A 122 -4.58 -10.63 4.61
N SER A 123 -5.03 -9.40 4.35
CA SER A 123 -4.80 -8.30 5.27
C SER A 123 -5.42 -8.61 6.63
N GLN A 124 -4.69 -8.33 7.70
CA GLN A 124 -5.19 -8.40 9.08
C GLN A 124 -5.89 -7.05 9.36
N GLY A 125 -7.21 -7.08 9.41
CA GLY A 125 -8.03 -5.89 9.56
C GLY A 125 -9.11 -5.82 8.46
N GLY A 126 -10.18 -5.11 8.72
CA GLY A 126 -11.25 -4.89 7.74
C GLY A 126 -10.78 -4.06 6.54
N PRO A 127 -11.59 -3.97 5.48
CA PRO A 127 -11.29 -3.15 4.33
C PRO A 127 -11.02 -1.70 4.79
N GLY A 128 -9.83 -1.20 4.47
CA GLY A 128 -9.44 0.16 4.78
C GLY A 128 -8.79 0.38 6.15
N GLN A 129 -8.54 -0.64 6.94
CA GLN A 129 -7.71 -0.54 8.14
C GLN A 129 -6.27 -0.92 7.80
N ILE A 130 -5.59 0.03 7.18
CA ILE A 130 -4.14 0.12 7.25
C ILE A 130 -3.87 1.01 8.47
N GLU A 131 -3.78 0.42 9.64
CA GLU A 131 -3.31 1.09 10.85
C GLU A 131 -1.80 1.07 10.93
#